data_b091a770ddfbd5c963396859c4e561c4
#
_entry.id   b091a770ddfbd5c963396859c4e561c4
#
_cell.length_a   1.000
_cell.length_b   1.000
_cell.length_c   1.000
_cell.angle_alpha   90.00
_cell.angle_beta   90.00
_cell.angle_gamma   90.00
#
_symmetry.space_group_name_H-M   'P 1'
#
loop_
_entity.id
_entity.type
_entity.pdbx_description
1 polymer ?
#
loop_
_entity_poly.entity_id
_entity_poly.type
_entity_poly.pdbx_seq_one_letter_code
_entity_poly.pdbx_strand_id
1 'polypeptide(L)'
;MGRKWQHIVDKKTAKDANTSRTYAKFGIEIYAAAKTGEPDPHLNQKLKFVIDRAKTYNVPKHIIDRAIDKAKGSGDEQYSELRYEGFGPNGSMVIVDTLTNNVNRTAADVRAAFGKNGGNMGVSGAVAYMFDNTALFGFEGEDADGILEYLMEKEIDVRDVEEQDGQIIVSGEPED
;
A
#
# COMPACT_ATOMS: atom_id res chain seq x y z
N MET A 1 33.08 20.92 16.22
CA MET A 1 31.86 20.07 16.24
C MET A 1 32.17 18.76 15.54
N GLY A 2 32.03 17.62 16.23
CA GLY A 2 32.59 16.35 15.74
C GLY A 2 31.73 15.64 14.71
N ARG A 3 32.38 14.85 13.82
CA ARG A 3 31.76 13.99 12.78
C ARG A 3 30.59 13.14 13.29
N LYS A 4 30.56 12.76 14.56
CA LYS A 4 29.50 11.95 15.19
C LYS A 4 28.16 12.70 15.25
N TRP A 5 28.16 14.03 15.46
CA TRP A 5 26.95 14.85 15.50
C TRP A 5 26.34 15.01 14.09
N GLN A 6 27.18 15.15 13.07
CA GLN A 6 26.74 15.26 11.67
C GLN A 6 26.04 13.99 11.20
N HIS A 7 26.56 12.79 11.53
CA HIS A 7 25.92 11.51 11.25
C HIS A 7 24.57 11.30 11.95
N ILE A 8 24.40 11.87 13.15
CA ILE A 8 23.12 11.81 13.89
C ILE A 8 22.08 12.72 13.23
N VAL A 9 22.49 13.92 12.82
CA VAL A 9 21.61 14.86 12.10
C VAL A 9 21.21 14.27 10.76
N ASP A 10 22.12 13.73 9.98
CA ASP A 10 21.84 13.13 8.67
C ASP A 10 20.84 11.95 8.78
N LYS A 11 21.03 11.06 9.76
CA LYS A 11 20.10 9.96 10.04
C LYS A 11 18.71 10.45 10.46
N LYS A 12 18.65 11.47 11.30
CA LYS A 12 17.38 12.06 11.75
C LYS A 12 16.66 12.71 10.59
N THR A 13 17.35 13.51 9.79
CA THR A 13 16.78 14.18 8.60
C THR A 13 16.26 13.18 7.58
N ALA A 14 16.96 12.09 7.32
CA ALA A 14 16.53 11.02 6.42
C ALA A 14 15.27 10.30 6.96
N LYS A 15 15.21 10.01 8.26
CA LYS A 15 14.05 9.41 8.91
C LYS A 15 12.83 10.35 8.84
N ASP A 16 13.01 11.63 9.15
CA ASP A 16 11.95 12.63 9.12
C ASP A 16 11.42 12.83 7.69
N ALA A 17 12.29 12.83 6.68
CA ALA A 17 11.90 12.92 5.27
C ALA A 17 11.08 11.70 4.81
N ASN A 18 11.46 10.49 5.24
CA ASN A 18 10.70 9.26 4.93
C ASN A 18 9.33 9.27 5.62
N THR A 19 9.27 9.71 6.88
CA THR A 19 8.01 9.87 7.62
C THR A 19 7.08 10.85 6.92
N SER A 20 7.59 12.02 6.51
CA SER A 20 6.81 13.03 5.79
C SER A 20 6.28 12.51 4.45
N ARG A 21 7.09 11.74 3.70
CA ARG A 21 6.64 11.10 2.46
C ARG A 21 5.54 10.08 2.70
N THR A 22 5.68 9.27 3.74
CA THR A 22 4.66 8.28 4.14
C THR A 22 3.34 8.97 4.47
N TYR A 23 3.38 10.04 5.28
CA TYR A 23 2.18 10.80 5.65
C TYR A 23 1.52 11.47 4.43
N ALA A 24 2.32 11.98 3.50
CA ALA A 24 1.80 12.57 2.26
C ALA A 24 1.11 11.52 1.38
N LYS A 25 1.66 10.30 1.26
CA LYS A 25 1.03 9.19 0.53
C LYS A 25 -0.32 8.82 1.13
N PHE A 26 -0.38 8.59 2.43
CA PHE A 26 -1.65 8.31 3.10
C PHE A 26 -2.67 9.44 2.97
N GLY A 27 -2.22 10.70 3.01
CA GLY A 27 -3.10 11.85 2.77
C GLY A 27 -3.76 11.81 1.39
N ILE A 28 -3.03 11.40 0.34
CA ILE A 28 -3.55 11.23 -1.02
C ILE A 28 -4.51 10.04 -1.09
N GLU A 29 -4.15 8.89 -0.53
CA GLU A 29 -4.99 7.68 -0.52
C GLU A 29 -6.32 7.91 0.20
N ILE A 30 -6.28 8.56 1.38
CA ILE A 30 -7.47 8.92 2.16
C ILE A 30 -8.37 9.89 1.38
N TYR A 31 -7.76 10.92 0.76
CA TYR A 31 -8.49 11.87 -0.08
C TYR A 31 -9.19 11.15 -1.25
N ALA A 32 -8.47 10.30 -1.98
CA ALA A 32 -9.02 9.58 -3.12
C ALA A 32 -10.15 8.63 -2.70
N ALA A 33 -9.97 7.87 -1.62
CA ALA A 33 -11.00 6.98 -1.09
C ALA A 33 -12.25 7.75 -0.62
N ALA A 34 -12.08 8.90 0.03
CA ALA A 34 -13.19 9.75 0.46
C ALA A 34 -13.89 10.45 -0.70
N LYS A 35 -13.17 10.75 -1.81
CA LYS A 35 -13.72 11.44 -2.99
C LYS A 35 -14.48 10.50 -3.92
N THR A 36 -14.11 9.21 -3.98
CA THR A 36 -14.75 8.20 -4.82
C THR A 36 -15.96 7.52 -4.17
N GLY A 37 -16.15 7.72 -2.85
CA GLY A 37 -17.28 7.18 -2.08
C GLY A 37 -17.80 8.21 -1.08
N GLU A 38 -18.48 7.74 -0.04
CA GLU A 38 -18.89 8.60 1.06
C GLU A 38 -17.67 9.06 1.89
N PRO A 39 -17.58 10.36 2.26
CA PRO A 39 -16.48 10.87 3.09
C PRO A 39 -16.67 10.53 4.59
N ASP A 40 -17.38 9.46 4.88
CA ASP A 40 -17.58 8.90 6.22
C ASP A 40 -17.02 7.46 6.26
N PRO A 41 -16.04 7.17 7.11
CA PRO A 41 -15.46 5.84 7.21
C PRO A 41 -16.43 4.76 7.70
N HIS A 42 -17.56 5.12 8.30
CA HIS A 42 -18.61 4.16 8.68
C HIS A 42 -19.44 3.70 7.50
N LEU A 43 -19.52 4.50 6.44
CA LEU A 43 -20.28 4.23 5.22
C LEU A 43 -19.38 3.86 4.03
N ASN A 44 -18.06 3.96 4.18
CA ASN A 44 -17.08 3.73 3.13
C ASN A 44 -15.98 2.78 3.61
N GLN A 45 -16.11 1.50 3.25
CA GLN A 45 -15.17 0.45 3.66
C GLN A 45 -13.76 0.70 3.15
N LYS A 46 -13.58 1.19 1.90
CA LYS A 46 -12.28 1.53 1.34
C LYS A 46 -11.61 2.63 2.16
N LEU A 47 -12.36 3.67 2.53
CA LEU A 47 -11.87 4.75 3.36
C LEU A 47 -11.48 4.25 4.76
N LYS A 48 -12.33 3.43 5.39
CA LYS A 48 -12.05 2.82 6.70
C LYS A 48 -10.75 2.00 6.65
N PHE A 49 -10.59 1.14 5.67
CA PHE A 49 -9.39 0.32 5.49
C PHE A 49 -8.12 1.18 5.37
N VAL A 50 -8.15 2.22 4.53
CA VAL A 50 -7.00 3.13 4.37
C VAL A 50 -6.68 3.86 5.67
N ILE A 51 -7.70 4.32 6.43
CA ILE A 51 -7.52 4.97 7.72
C ILE A 51 -6.89 4.02 8.74
N ASP A 52 -7.35 2.78 8.83
CA ASP A 52 -6.83 1.81 9.79
C ASP A 52 -5.38 1.46 9.45
N ARG A 53 -5.05 1.28 8.17
CA ARG A 53 -3.67 1.13 7.71
C ARG A 53 -2.82 2.38 8.01
N ALA A 54 -3.34 3.59 7.83
CA ALA A 54 -2.64 4.81 8.18
C ALA A 54 -2.30 4.90 9.67
N LYS A 55 -3.17 4.41 10.55
CA LYS A 55 -2.94 4.34 12.00
C LYS A 55 -1.76 3.41 12.34
N THR A 56 -1.62 2.25 11.66
CA THR A 56 -0.48 1.35 11.90
C THR A 56 0.86 1.98 11.53
N TYR A 57 0.85 2.93 10.57
CA TYR A 57 2.02 3.75 10.21
C TYR A 57 2.17 5.02 11.06
N ASN A 58 1.39 5.16 12.14
CA ASN A 58 1.39 6.32 13.03
C ASN A 58 1.13 7.65 12.32
N VAL A 59 0.28 7.65 11.29
CA VAL A 59 -0.14 8.88 10.61
C VAL A 59 -0.98 9.71 11.60
N PRO A 60 -0.61 10.97 11.86
CA PRO A 60 -1.33 11.82 12.81
C PRO A 60 -2.78 12.05 12.39
N LYS A 61 -3.69 12.05 13.37
CA LYS A 61 -5.14 12.24 13.14
C LYS A 61 -5.45 13.49 12.31
N HIS A 62 -4.74 14.61 12.57
CA HIS A 62 -4.99 15.86 11.85
C HIS A 62 -4.70 15.79 10.35
N ILE A 63 -3.82 14.85 9.89
CA ILE A 63 -3.56 14.60 8.47
C ILE A 63 -4.72 13.83 7.87
N ILE A 64 -5.23 12.82 8.59
CA ILE A 64 -6.40 12.02 8.20
C ILE A 64 -7.63 12.94 8.06
N ASP A 65 -7.94 13.70 9.11
CA ASP A 65 -9.09 14.60 9.14
C ASP A 65 -9.02 15.64 8.00
N ARG A 66 -7.84 16.24 7.79
CA ARG A 66 -7.61 17.22 6.70
C ARG A 66 -7.85 16.62 5.32
N ALA A 67 -7.42 15.36 5.08
CA ALA A 67 -7.63 14.70 3.80
C ALA A 67 -9.12 14.44 3.55
N ILE A 68 -9.87 14.00 4.56
CA ILE A 68 -11.33 13.80 4.49
C ILE A 68 -12.05 15.13 4.27
N ASP A 69 -11.70 16.17 5.01
CA ASP A 69 -12.33 17.48 4.87
C ASP A 69 -12.05 18.12 3.50
N LYS A 70 -10.85 17.91 2.95
CA LYS A 70 -10.52 18.33 1.59
C LYS A 70 -11.40 17.60 0.56
N ALA A 71 -11.70 16.32 0.77
CA ALA A 71 -12.56 15.53 -0.13
C ALA A 71 -14.03 15.98 -0.09
N LYS A 72 -14.53 16.47 1.05
CA LYS A 72 -15.87 17.06 1.20
C LYS A 72 -16.01 18.39 0.46
N GLY A 73 -14.92 19.08 0.22
CA GLY A 73 -14.93 20.35 -0.51
C GLY A 73 -15.11 20.20 -2.01
N SER A 74 -15.27 21.34 -2.71
CA SER A 74 -15.45 21.42 -4.17
C SER A 74 -14.15 21.24 -4.98
N GLY A 75 -13.08 20.71 -4.38
CA GLY A 75 -11.82 20.45 -5.08
C GLY A 75 -11.98 19.42 -6.20
N ASP A 76 -11.62 19.78 -7.44
CA ASP A 76 -11.73 18.91 -8.62
C ASP A 76 -10.51 18.02 -8.85
N GLU A 77 -9.66 17.82 -7.86
CA GLU A 77 -8.53 16.91 -8.00
C GLU A 77 -9.04 15.47 -8.15
N GLN A 78 -8.88 14.92 -9.34
CA GLN A 78 -9.17 13.51 -9.61
C GLN A 78 -7.85 12.72 -9.59
N TYR A 79 -7.86 11.60 -8.90
CA TYR A 79 -6.75 10.66 -8.86
C TYR A 79 -7.12 9.40 -9.64
N SER A 80 -6.15 8.90 -10.42
CA SER A 80 -6.25 7.64 -11.17
C SER A 80 -5.30 6.61 -10.56
N GLU A 81 -5.80 5.41 -10.38
CA GLU A 81 -5.00 4.25 -10.04
C GLU A 81 -4.43 3.66 -11.34
N LEU A 82 -3.12 3.45 -11.39
CA LEU A 82 -2.43 2.92 -12.57
C LEU A 82 -1.38 1.91 -12.14
N ARG A 83 -1.27 0.84 -12.91
CA ARG A 83 -0.25 -0.19 -12.73
C ARG A 83 0.78 -0.08 -13.85
N TYR A 84 2.05 -0.09 -13.45
CA TYR A 84 3.20 -0.21 -14.34
C TYR A 84 3.92 -1.51 -14.05
N GLU A 85 4.47 -2.08 -15.09
CA GLU A 85 5.18 -3.34 -15.05
C GLU A 85 6.56 -3.18 -15.65
N GLY A 86 7.53 -3.95 -15.17
CA GLY A 86 8.87 -3.87 -15.73
C GLY A 86 9.84 -4.86 -15.13
N PHE A 87 11.04 -4.80 -15.65
CA PHE A 87 12.15 -5.64 -15.24
C PHE A 87 13.20 -4.78 -14.53
N GLY A 88 13.60 -5.23 -13.36
CA GLY A 88 14.71 -4.66 -12.62
C GLY A 88 16.03 -5.34 -12.95
N PRO A 89 17.09 -5.03 -12.19
CA PRO A 89 18.39 -5.68 -12.34
C PRO A 89 18.30 -7.21 -12.22
N ASN A 90 19.14 -7.91 -12.98
CA ASN A 90 19.20 -9.38 -12.99
C ASN A 90 17.90 -10.09 -13.38
N GLY A 91 17.03 -9.42 -14.13
CA GLY A 91 15.77 -9.98 -14.58
C GLY A 91 14.69 -10.06 -13.50
N SER A 92 14.84 -9.34 -12.39
CA SER A 92 13.79 -9.25 -11.39
C SER A 92 12.52 -8.62 -11.98
N MET A 93 11.36 -9.14 -11.62
CA MET A 93 10.07 -8.65 -12.08
C MET A 93 9.48 -7.70 -11.05
N VAL A 94 8.93 -6.58 -11.50
CA VAL A 94 8.44 -5.51 -10.62
C VAL A 94 7.08 -5.01 -11.12
N ILE A 95 6.10 -4.99 -10.21
CA ILE A 95 4.83 -4.29 -10.38
C ILE A 95 4.89 -3.00 -9.54
N VAL A 96 4.43 -1.88 -10.12
CA VAL A 96 4.36 -0.58 -9.47
C VAL A 96 2.93 -0.07 -9.56
N ASP A 97 2.20 -0.17 -8.46
CA ASP A 97 0.88 0.43 -8.34
C ASP A 97 1.02 1.90 -7.92
N THR A 98 0.32 2.78 -8.61
CA THR A 98 0.40 4.22 -8.40
C THR A 98 -0.96 4.85 -8.27
N LEU A 99 -1.04 5.91 -7.47
CA LEU A 99 -2.21 6.78 -7.36
C LEU A 99 -1.76 8.20 -7.73
N THR A 100 -2.29 8.77 -8.81
CA THR A 100 -1.80 10.03 -9.34
C THR A 100 -2.90 10.91 -9.93
N ASN A 101 -2.69 12.22 -9.84
CA ASN A 101 -3.46 13.24 -10.56
C ASN A 101 -2.82 13.67 -11.88
N ASN A 102 -1.69 13.06 -12.28
CA ASN A 102 -0.98 13.36 -13.53
C ASN A 102 -0.31 12.11 -14.11
N VAL A 103 -1.04 11.43 -14.98
CA VAL A 103 -0.63 10.17 -15.60
C VAL A 103 0.70 10.29 -16.36
N ASN A 104 0.87 11.37 -17.14
CA ASN A 104 2.06 11.55 -17.98
C ASN A 104 3.33 11.75 -17.13
N ARG A 105 3.24 12.57 -16.08
CA ARG A 105 4.34 12.77 -15.14
C ARG A 105 4.72 11.46 -14.46
N THR A 106 3.74 10.74 -13.94
CA THR A 106 3.99 9.47 -13.25
C THR A 106 4.59 8.42 -14.17
N ALA A 107 4.11 8.29 -15.40
CA ALA A 107 4.69 7.38 -16.38
C ALA A 107 6.16 7.72 -16.69
N ALA A 108 6.48 9.03 -16.82
CA ALA A 108 7.84 9.48 -17.03
C ALA A 108 8.75 9.18 -15.82
N ASP A 109 8.26 9.44 -14.62
CA ASP A 109 9.01 9.21 -13.36
C ASP A 109 9.26 7.71 -13.13
N VAL A 110 8.27 6.86 -13.35
CA VAL A 110 8.40 5.39 -13.22
C VAL A 110 9.40 4.86 -14.26
N ARG A 111 9.28 5.29 -15.52
CA ARG A 111 10.24 4.90 -16.58
C ARG A 111 11.67 5.33 -16.25
N ALA A 112 11.83 6.55 -15.76
CA ALA A 112 13.13 7.07 -15.35
C ALA A 112 13.69 6.29 -14.15
N ALA A 113 12.85 5.88 -13.19
CA ALA A 113 13.25 5.10 -12.04
C ALA A 113 13.77 3.71 -12.46
N PHE A 114 13.06 3.00 -13.36
CA PHE A 114 13.55 1.74 -13.91
C PHE A 114 14.90 1.93 -14.61
N GLY A 115 15.02 2.88 -15.55
CA GLY A 115 16.25 3.10 -16.31
C GLY A 115 17.45 3.49 -15.46
N LYS A 116 17.27 4.34 -14.45
CA LYS A 116 18.34 4.76 -13.53
C LYS A 116 18.88 3.63 -12.65
N ASN A 117 18.07 2.61 -12.41
CA ASN A 117 18.43 1.48 -11.56
C ASN A 117 18.74 0.19 -12.35
N GLY A 118 19.09 0.31 -13.63
CA GLY A 118 19.53 -0.82 -14.46
C GLY A 118 18.39 -1.75 -14.90
N GLY A 119 17.15 -1.26 -14.90
CA GLY A 119 15.97 -1.96 -15.37
C GLY A 119 15.31 -1.27 -16.55
N ASN A 120 14.18 -1.77 -16.97
CA ASN A 120 13.35 -1.18 -18.01
C ASN A 120 11.85 -1.37 -17.71
N MET A 121 11.06 -0.34 -18.01
CA MET A 121 9.61 -0.42 -17.94
C MET A 121 9.10 -1.20 -19.16
N GLY A 122 8.28 -2.22 -18.91
CA GLY A 122 7.61 -3.03 -19.92
C GLY A 122 6.24 -2.48 -20.33
N VAL A 123 5.53 -3.28 -21.10
CA VAL A 123 4.11 -3.04 -21.42
C VAL A 123 3.21 -3.69 -20.36
N SER A 124 1.93 -3.35 -20.35
CA SER A 124 0.95 -4.02 -19.51
C SER A 124 0.91 -5.52 -19.80
N GLY A 125 0.91 -6.35 -18.75
CA GLY A 125 0.98 -7.82 -18.84
C GLY A 125 2.39 -8.39 -18.97
N ALA A 126 3.44 -7.54 -18.99
CA ALA A 126 4.81 -8.01 -19.17
C ALA A 126 5.32 -8.90 -18.03
N VAL A 127 4.85 -8.66 -16.80
CA VAL A 127 5.26 -9.43 -15.61
C VAL A 127 4.08 -9.86 -14.73
N ALA A 128 2.89 -9.29 -14.91
CA ALA A 128 1.73 -9.54 -14.05
C ALA A 128 1.36 -11.02 -13.97
N TYR A 129 1.58 -11.79 -15.03
CA TYR A 129 1.31 -13.24 -15.08
C TYR A 129 2.14 -14.08 -14.09
N MET A 130 3.18 -13.49 -13.50
CA MET A 130 4.04 -14.14 -12.50
C MET A 130 3.65 -13.80 -11.06
N PHE A 131 2.61 -13.00 -10.88
CA PHE A 131 2.13 -12.54 -9.57
C PHE A 131 0.69 -12.96 -9.36
N ASP A 132 0.42 -13.59 -8.23
CA ASP A 132 -0.92 -13.82 -7.76
C ASP A 132 -1.36 -12.70 -6.82
N ASN A 133 -2.57 -12.19 -7.02
CA ASN A 133 -3.18 -11.26 -6.08
C ASN A 133 -3.73 -12.07 -4.92
N THR A 134 -3.18 -11.92 -3.73
CA THR A 134 -3.51 -12.75 -2.57
C THR A 134 -3.72 -11.87 -1.35
N ALA A 135 -4.82 -12.08 -0.64
CA ALA A 135 -5.02 -11.53 0.69
C ALA A 135 -4.26 -12.38 1.70
N LEU A 136 -3.59 -11.73 2.66
CA LEU A 136 -2.89 -12.38 3.76
C LEU A 136 -3.41 -11.82 5.09
N PHE A 137 -3.81 -12.71 5.98
CA PHE A 137 -4.22 -12.38 7.34
C PHE A 137 -3.27 -13.09 8.31
N GLY A 138 -2.56 -12.29 9.12
CA GLY A 138 -1.66 -12.81 10.16
C GLY A 138 -2.18 -12.45 11.54
N PHE A 139 -2.22 -13.42 12.45
CA PHE A 139 -2.60 -13.24 13.86
C PHE A 139 -1.89 -14.25 14.76
N GLU A 140 -1.78 -13.95 16.05
CA GLU A 140 -1.17 -14.87 17.03
C GLU A 140 -2.03 -16.11 17.21
N GLY A 141 -1.42 -17.30 17.14
CA GLY A 141 -2.07 -18.58 17.31
C GLY A 141 -1.16 -19.76 16.99
N GLU A 142 -1.53 -20.96 17.44
CA GLU A 142 -0.76 -22.20 17.28
C GLU A 142 -1.59 -23.34 16.66
N ASP A 143 -2.88 -23.12 16.36
CA ASP A 143 -3.81 -24.13 15.84
C ASP A 143 -4.28 -23.79 14.42
N ALA A 144 -3.41 -24.01 13.44
CA ALA A 144 -3.72 -23.79 12.03
C ALA A 144 -4.84 -24.74 11.54
N ASP A 145 -4.84 -26.00 11.99
CA ASP A 145 -5.84 -27.00 11.59
C ASP A 145 -7.24 -26.61 12.08
N GLY A 146 -7.37 -26.19 13.34
CA GLY A 146 -8.64 -25.72 13.88
C GLY A 146 -9.16 -24.46 13.22
N ILE A 147 -8.27 -23.55 12.79
CA ILE A 147 -8.66 -22.38 12.01
C ILE A 147 -9.15 -22.79 10.62
N LEU A 148 -8.45 -23.71 9.95
CA LEU A 148 -8.86 -24.23 8.64
C LEU A 148 -10.25 -24.88 8.72
N GLU A 149 -10.48 -25.76 9.71
CA GLU A 149 -11.79 -26.38 9.95
C GLU A 149 -12.88 -25.33 10.16
N TYR A 150 -12.61 -24.31 10.99
CA TYR A 150 -13.56 -23.23 11.26
C TYR A 150 -13.91 -22.43 9.98
N LEU A 151 -12.91 -22.10 9.15
CA LEU A 151 -13.14 -21.37 7.89
C LEU A 151 -13.97 -22.21 6.91
N MET A 152 -13.68 -23.53 6.81
CA MET A 152 -14.46 -24.45 5.99
C MET A 152 -15.91 -24.57 6.47
N GLU A 153 -16.16 -24.65 7.79
CA GLU A 153 -17.54 -24.63 8.34
C GLU A 153 -18.31 -23.34 8.03
N LYS A 154 -17.59 -22.23 7.81
CA LYS A 154 -18.17 -20.93 7.43
C LYS A 154 -18.30 -20.73 5.93
N GLU A 155 -17.93 -21.75 5.13
CA GLU A 155 -17.92 -21.67 3.67
C GLU A 155 -17.04 -20.53 3.14
N ILE A 156 -15.92 -20.22 3.86
CA ILE A 156 -14.93 -19.24 3.46
C ILE A 156 -13.83 -19.99 2.70
N ASP A 157 -13.65 -19.64 1.43
CA ASP A 157 -12.59 -20.21 0.61
C ASP A 157 -11.23 -19.62 1.00
N VAL A 158 -10.28 -20.50 1.29
CA VAL A 158 -8.90 -20.13 1.60
C VAL A 158 -7.95 -20.94 0.72
N ARG A 159 -6.83 -20.34 0.33
CA ARG A 159 -5.78 -21.02 -0.44
C ARG A 159 -4.91 -21.84 0.49
N ASP A 160 -4.56 -21.30 1.65
CA ASP A 160 -3.67 -21.94 2.62
C ASP A 160 -3.83 -21.34 4.02
N VAL A 161 -3.55 -22.17 5.03
CA VAL A 161 -3.46 -21.79 6.44
C VAL A 161 -2.19 -22.38 7.01
N GLU A 162 -1.22 -21.57 7.35
CA GLU A 162 0.08 -21.96 7.87
C GLU A 162 0.31 -21.42 9.29
N GLU A 163 1.04 -22.20 10.10
CA GLU A 163 1.58 -21.73 11.38
C GLU A 163 3.08 -21.47 11.23
N GLN A 164 3.53 -20.29 11.58
CA GLN A 164 4.93 -19.92 11.59
C GLN A 164 5.26 -19.05 12.81
N ASP A 165 6.17 -19.51 13.64
CA ASP A 165 6.69 -18.78 14.82
C ASP A 165 5.58 -18.29 15.79
N GLY A 166 4.53 -19.09 16.03
CA GLY A 166 3.41 -18.74 16.90
C GLY A 166 2.42 -17.76 16.27
N GLN A 167 2.48 -17.62 14.95
CA GLN A 167 1.52 -16.86 14.17
C GLN A 167 0.83 -17.77 13.16
N ILE A 168 -0.47 -17.60 13.00
CA ILE A 168 -1.23 -18.22 11.92
C ILE A 168 -1.34 -17.23 10.78
N ILE A 169 -1.03 -17.70 9.58
CA ILE A 169 -1.12 -16.94 8.32
C ILE A 169 -2.18 -17.62 7.47
N VAL A 170 -3.26 -16.92 7.21
CA VAL A 170 -4.32 -17.33 6.28
C VAL A 170 -4.14 -16.61 4.97
N SER A 171 -4.10 -17.34 3.87
CA SER A 171 -4.05 -16.78 2.52
C SER A 171 -5.30 -17.14 1.74
N GLY A 172 -5.83 -16.20 0.96
CA GLY A 172 -7.04 -16.38 0.17
C GLY A 172 -7.16 -15.38 -0.98
N GLU A 173 -8.27 -15.43 -1.69
CA GLU A 173 -8.59 -14.42 -2.68
C GLU A 173 -8.96 -13.10 -1.97
N PRO A 174 -8.62 -11.93 -2.54
CA PRO A 174 -8.94 -10.65 -1.92
C PRO A 174 -10.43 -10.31 -1.87
N GLU A 175 -11.25 -11.06 -2.59
CA GLU A 175 -12.69 -10.83 -2.73
C GLU A 175 -13.52 -11.69 -1.76
N ASP A 176 -12.90 -12.70 -1.13
CA ASP A 176 -13.49 -13.58 -0.13
C ASP A 176 -13.24 -13.05 1.30
#